data_3fd66be02b6a18ff8d3b4bd27841fae3
#
_entry.id   3fd66be02b6a18ff8d3b4bd27841fae3
#
_cell.length_a   1.000
_cell.length_b   1.000
_cell.length_c   1.000
_cell.angle_alpha   90.00
_cell.angle_beta   90.00
_cell.angle_gamma   90.00
#
_symmetry.space_group_name_H-M   'P 1'
#
loop_
_entity.id
_entity.type
_entity.pdbx_description
1 polymer ?
#
loop_
_entity_poly.entity_id
_entity_poly.type
_entity_poly.pdbx_seq_one_letter_code
_entity_poly.pdbx_strand_id
1 'polypeptide(L)'
;MKKLSSALLVAALSVAMVLPVFAAPSPQATAKPSVAVTTTTTKAAPTAAEAKATEAKANATVAVAGADVKVLPVAVMDAVEDVVENTTHLKNLGVSSAAKLAAAFDLKIEIPAGQTSVSVPIKVNNAKVGDYAVILHRRADGQWEKVGEGFLGADMTVTGTFTSFSPVAIMVVDAAQASAAGVKAPKTGEF
;
A
#
# COMPACT_ATOMS: atom_id res chain seq x y z
N MET A 1 -28.16 13.04 -19.69
CA MET A 1 -27.37 13.23 -20.91
C MET A 1 -26.51 14.47 -20.73
N LYS A 2 -25.23 14.32 -20.44
CA LYS A 2 -24.16 15.32 -20.73
C LYS A 2 -22.84 14.62 -20.45
N LYS A 3 -22.20 14.17 -21.53
CA LYS A 3 -20.84 13.61 -21.56
C LYS A 3 -19.87 14.78 -21.43
N LEU A 4 -19.02 14.75 -20.41
CA LEU A 4 -17.85 15.64 -20.31
C LEU A 4 -16.61 14.79 -20.55
N SER A 5 -16.07 14.94 -21.75
CA SER A 5 -14.78 14.39 -22.15
C SER A 5 -13.67 15.26 -21.51
N SER A 6 -12.87 14.69 -20.62
CA SER A 6 -11.64 15.34 -20.15
C SER A 6 -10.50 14.95 -21.08
N ALA A 7 -9.99 15.93 -21.80
CA ALA A 7 -8.83 15.80 -22.67
C ALA A 7 -7.54 15.68 -21.84
N LEU A 8 -6.78 14.62 -22.09
CA LEU A 8 -5.47 14.39 -21.51
C LEU A 8 -4.43 15.24 -22.28
N LEU A 9 -3.84 16.21 -21.60
CA LEU A 9 -2.75 17.02 -22.15
C LEU A 9 -1.41 16.35 -21.79
N VAL A 10 -0.84 15.61 -22.75
CA VAL A 10 0.51 15.06 -22.65
C VAL A 10 1.50 16.11 -23.10
N ALA A 11 2.25 16.70 -22.16
CA ALA A 11 3.39 17.57 -22.45
C ALA A 11 4.67 16.72 -22.56
N ALA A 12 5.09 16.42 -23.77
CA ALA A 12 6.39 15.81 -24.07
C ALA A 12 7.47 16.89 -24.00
N LEU A 13 8.36 16.81 -23.00
CA LEU A 13 9.54 17.67 -22.89
C LEU A 13 10.72 16.96 -23.57
N SER A 14 11.00 17.35 -24.81
CA SER A 14 12.18 16.87 -25.59
C SER A 14 13.39 17.74 -25.20
N VAL A 15 14.35 17.16 -24.48
CA VAL A 15 15.66 17.77 -24.24
C VAL A 15 16.61 17.32 -25.35
N ALA A 16 16.92 18.26 -26.26
CA ALA A 16 17.95 18.05 -27.28
C ALA A 16 19.34 18.25 -26.63
N MET A 17 20.15 17.19 -26.57
CA MET A 17 21.56 17.28 -26.21
C MET A 17 22.40 17.61 -27.43
N VAL A 18 22.98 18.80 -27.42
CA VAL A 18 24.01 19.22 -28.37
C VAL A 18 25.36 18.67 -27.91
N LEU A 19 25.96 17.80 -28.70
CA LEU A 19 27.33 17.31 -28.47
C LEU A 19 28.33 18.21 -29.16
N PRO A 20 29.35 18.73 -28.49
CA PRO A 20 30.48 19.38 -29.17
C PRO A 20 31.43 18.32 -29.75
N VAL A 21 31.68 18.40 -31.07
CA VAL A 21 32.71 17.65 -31.76
C VAL A 21 34.05 18.33 -31.51
N PHE A 22 34.98 17.63 -30.84
CA PHE A 22 36.37 18.05 -30.79
C PHE A 22 37.21 17.11 -31.68
N ALA A 23 37.97 17.74 -32.59
CA ALA A 23 38.90 17.11 -33.51
C ALA A 23 40.11 16.53 -32.76
N ALA A 24 40.59 15.37 -33.22
CA ALA A 24 41.76 14.69 -32.70
C ALA A 24 43.07 15.31 -33.16
N PRO A 25 44.18 15.21 -32.41
CA PRO A 25 45.48 14.94 -32.93
C PRO A 25 46.02 13.57 -32.47
N SER A 26 46.80 12.99 -33.36
CA SER A 26 47.39 11.65 -33.38
C SER A 26 48.45 11.34 -32.31
N PRO A 27 49.02 10.12 -32.28
CA PRO A 27 49.18 9.36 -31.06
C PRO A 27 50.59 9.45 -30.44
N GLN A 28 50.65 9.39 -29.14
CA GLN A 28 51.87 8.98 -28.43
C GLN A 28 51.52 7.96 -27.34
N ALA A 29 52.09 6.78 -27.53
CA ALA A 29 51.97 5.70 -26.55
C ALA A 29 52.69 6.06 -25.26
N THR A 30 52.02 5.89 -24.14
CA THR A 30 52.61 5.33 -22.90
C THR A 30 51.60 5.34 -21.76
N ALA A 31 51.64 4.26 -20.96
CA ALA A 31 51.05 4.08 -19.62
C ALA A 31 49.54 3.88 -19.60
N LYS A 32 49.17 2.64 -19.29
CA LYS A 32 47.85 2.16 -18.91
C LYS A 32 47.41 2.76 -17.55
N PRO A 33 46.45 3.68 -17.49
CA PRO A 33 45.77 3.94 -16.23
C PRO A 33 44.63 2.94 -16.08
N SER A 34 44.66 2.17 -14.99
CA SER A 34 43.52 1.39 -14.54
C SER A 34 42.41 2.39 -14.16
N VAL A 35 41.49 2.60 -15.06
CA VAL A 35 40.28 3.36 -14.75
C VAL A 35 39.38 2.43 -13.92
N ALA A 36 39.37 2.63 -12.61
CA ALA A 36 38.31 2.11 -11.77
C ALA A 36 37.00 2.77 -12.23
N VAL A 37 36.18 2.03 -12.99
CA VAL A 37 34.81 2.43 -13.29
C VAL A 37 34.04 2.33 -11.99
N THR A 38 33.98 3.43 -11.27
CA THR A 38 33.02 3.60 -10.16
C THR A 38 31.66 3.74 -10.81
N THR A 39 30.96 2.64 -10.99
CA THR A 39 29.53 2.63 -11.32
C THR A 39 28.79 3.23 -10.10
N THR A 40 28.66 4.53 -10.09
CA THR A 40 27.70 5.19 -9.19
C THR A 40 26.31 4.82 -9.68
N THR A 41 25.73 3.77 -9.11
CA THR A 41 24.33 3.44 -9.35
C THR A 41 23.51 4.55 -8.70
N THR A 42 23.21 5.59 -9.46
CA THR A 42 22.28 6.64 -9.05
C THR A 42 20.91 5.96 -8.97
N LYS A 43 20.46 5.61 -7.77
CA LYS A 43 19.11 5.11 -7.53
C LYS A 43 18.16 6.19 -8.04
N ALA A 44 17.40 5.88 -9.08
CA ALA A 44 16.38 6.78 -9.59
C ALA A 44 15.43 7.18 -8.46
N ALA A 45 14.97 8.43 -8.49
CA ALA A 45 13.95 8.87 -7.54
C ALA A 45 12.69 7.99 -7.70
N PRO A 46 12.02 7.63 -6.60
CA PRO A 46 10.81 6.80 -6.68
C PRO A 46 9.75 7.51 -7.52
N THR A 47 9.00 6.72 -8.30
CA THR A 47 7.83 7.22 -9.03
C THR A 47 6.73 7.62 -8.03
N ALA A 48 5.76 8.43 -8.46
CA ALA A 48 4.62 8.82 -7.61
C ALA A 48 3.86 7.58 -7.08
N ALA A 49 3.71 6.53 -7.89
CA ALA A 49 3.06 5.28 -7.50
C ALA A 49 3.87 4.50 -6.45
N GLU A 50 5.20 4.44 -6.58
CA GLU A 50 6.07 3.82 -5.57
C GLU A 50 6.08 4.61 -4.26
N ALA A 51 6.03 5.95 -4.32
CA ALA A 51 5.92 6.81 -3.14
C ALA A 51 4.60 6.54 -2.40
N LYS A 52 3.48 6.43 -3.11
CA LYS A 52 2.15 6.13 -2.56
C LYS A 52 2.09 4.75 -1.90
N ALA A 53 2.65 3.72 -2.54
CA ALA A 53 2.74 2.37 -1.97
C ALA A 53 3.61 2.35 -0.69
N THR A 54 4.69 3.11 -0.68
CA THR A 54 5.57 3.26 0.49
C THR A 54 4.86 3.95 1.65
N GLU A 55 4.12 5.02 1.38
CA GLU A 55 3.31 5.73 2.36
C GLU A 55 2.20 4.83 2.92
N ALA A 56 1.47 4.12 2.06
CA ALA A 56 0.42 3.20 2.48
C ALA A 56 0.96 2.12 3.44
N LYS A 57 2.15 1.57 3.18
CA LYS A 57 2.81 0.62 4.08
C LYS A 57 3.23 1.27 5.40
N ALA A 58 3.74 2.50 5.38
CA ALA A 58 4.20 3.20 6.58
C ALA A 58 3.06 3.52 7.57
N ASN A 59 1.83 3.56 7.10
CA ASN A 59 0.64 3.83 7.91
C ASN A 59 0.17 2.64 8.75
N ALA A 60 0.82 1.47 8.65
CA ALA A 60 0.53 0.32 9.51
C ALA A 60 1.80 -0.24 10.14
N THR A 61 1.64 -0.80 11.34
CA THR A 61 2.68 -1.53 12.05
C THR A 61 2.15 -2.89 12.49
N VAL A 62 2.87 -3.95 12.09
CA VAL A 62 2.59 -5.33 12.50
C VAL A 62 3.63 -5.72 13.54
N ALA A 63 3.20 -5.96 14.78
CA ALA A 63 4.07 -6.30 15.90
C ALA A 63 4.00 -7.80 16.25
N VAL A 64 4.21 -8.66 15.25
CA VAL A 64 4.23 -10.12 15.43
C VAL A 64 5.62 -10.64 15.08
N ALA A 65 6.17 -11.47 15.95
CA ALA A 65 7.49 -12.08 15.71
C ALA A 65 7.47 -12.90 14.41
N GLY A 66 8.48 -12.70 13.56
CA GLY A 66 8.59 -13.39 12.28
C GLY A 66 7.72 -12.79 11.16
N ALA A 67 7.00 -11.69 11.40
CA ALA A 67 6.27 -10.99 10.34
C ALA A 67 7.24 -10.28 9.40
N ASP A 68 7.12 -10.55 8.10
CA ASP A 68 7.79 -9.82 7.02
C ASP A 68 6.74 -8.92 6.35
N VAL A 69 6.92 -7.61 6.44
CA VAL A 69 5.99 -6.60 5.95
C VAL A 69 6.68 -5.77 4.87
N LYS A 70 6.21 -5.89 3.64
CA LYS A 70 6.81 -5.24 2.47
C LYS A 70 5.87 -4.21 1.84
N VAL A 71 6.47 -3.29 1.11
CA VAL A 71 5.74 -2.38 0.21
C VAL A 71 5.10 -3.21 -0.91
N LEU A 72 3.86 -2.91 -1.25
CA LEU A 72 3.18 -3.54 -2.37
C LEU A 72 3.85 -3.17 -3.70
N PRO A 73 3.94 -4.12 -4.65
CA PRO A 73 4.22 -3.76 -6.04
C PRO A 73 3.17 -2.77 -6.58
N VAL A 74 3.58 -1.85 -7.47
CA VAL A 74 2.69 -0.81 -8.02
C VAL A 74 1.41 -1.41 -8.61
N ALA A 75 1.52 -2.45 -9.44
CA ALA A 75 0.35 -3.09 -10.04
C ALA A 75 -0.63 -3.71 -9.01
N VAL A 76 -0.15 -4.07 -7.82
CA VAL A 76 -1.01 -4.57 -6.74
C VAL A 76 -1.64 -3.40 -5.99
N MET A 77 -0.91 -2.29 -5.84
CA MET A 77 -1.44 -1.07 -5.25
C MET A 77 -2.58 -0.49 -6.10
N ASP A 78 -2.44 -0.48 -7.43
CA ASP A 78 -3.51 -0.11 -8.36
C ASP A 78 -4.76 -0.99 -8.16
N ALA A 79 -4.59 -2.31 -7.98
CA ALA A 79 -5.71 -3.21 -7.69
C ALA A 79 -6.35 -2.97 -6.31
N VAL A 80 -5.60 -2.47 -5.33
CA VAL A 80 -6.17 -2.01 -4.05
C VAL A 80 -7.04 -0.78 -4.27
N GLU A 81 -6.58 0.19 -5.06
CA GLU A 81 -7.32 1.41 -5.36
C GLU A 81 -8.61 1.11 -6.11
N ASP A 82 -8.58 0.22 -7.10
CA ASP A 82 -9.77 -0.23 -7.82
C ASP A 82 -10.86 -0.79 -6.88
N VAL A 83 -10.46 -1.54 -5.85
CA VAL A 83 -11.39 -2.05 -4.83
C VAL A 83 -11.95 -0.91 -3.96
N VAL A 84 -11.09 0.02 -3.55
CA VAL A 84 -11.49 1.16 -2.71
C VAL A 84 -12.45 2.10 -3.44
N GLU A 85 -12.26 2.31 -4.73
CA GLU A 85 -13.12 3.17 -5.56
C GLU A 85 -14.43 2.48 -5.96
N ASN A 86 -14.47 1.16 -5.94
CA ASN A 86 -15.66 0.39 -6.32
C ASN A 86 -16.61 0.17 -5.13
N THR A 87 -17.55 1.10 -4.95
CA THR A 87 -18.53 1.05 -3.86
C THR A 87 -19.40 -0.21 -3.84
N THR A 88 -19.66 -0.83 -4.99
CA THR A 88 -20.39 -2.11 -5.06
C THR A 88 -19.53 -3.24 -4.52
N HIS A 89 -18.25 -3.26 -4.85
CA HIS A 89 -17.32 -4.26 -4.34
C HIS A 89 -17.18 -4.14 -2.82
N LEU A 90 -16.99 -2.92 -2.30
CA LEU A 90 -16.95 -2.66 -0.85
C LEU A 90 -18.20 -3.18 -0.14
N LYS A 91 -19.37 -2.91 -0.67
CA LYS A 91 -20.64 -3.42 -0.10
C LYS A 91 -20.70 -4.94 -0.07
N ASN A 92 -20.24 -5.62 -1.12
CA ASN A 92 -20.20 -7.09 -1.18
C ASN A 92 -19.25 -7.69 -0.14
N LEU A 93 -18.20 -6.94 0.24
CA LEU A 93 -17.27 -7.28 1.32
C LEU A 93 -17.80 -6.88 2.71
N GLY A 94 -18.97 -6.27 2.79
CA GLY A 94 -19.53 -5.75 4.04
C GLY A 94 -18.78 -4.52 4.56
N VAL A 95 -18.16 -3.74 3.66
CA VAL A 95 -17.43 -2.51 3.96
C VAL A 95 -18.29 -1.31 3.57
N SER A 96 -18.32 -0.30 4.41
CA SER A 96 -19.00 0.96 4.11
C SER A 96 -18.41 1.62 2.86
N SER A 97 -19.27 2.18 2.00
CA SER A 97 -18.84 2.96 0.83
C SER A 97 -18.15 4.29 1.21
N ALA A 98 -18.22 4.70 2.48
CA ALA A 98 -17.52 5.86 3.01
C ALA A 98 -16.11 5.50 3.53
N ALA A 99 -15.72 4.22 3.49
CA ALA A 99 -14.42 3.77 3.94
C ALA A 99 -13.30 4.34 3.06
N LYS A 100 -12.18 4.70 3.70
CA LYS A 100 -10.98 5.20 3.05
C LYS A 100 -9.83 4.23 3.29
N LEU A 101 -8.94 4.12 2.32
CA LEU A 101 -7.71 3.36 2.50
C LEU A 101 -6.82 4.04 3.55
N ALA A 102 -6.57 3.34 4.64
CA ALA A 102 -5.67 3.79 5.69
C ALA A 102 -4.26 3.25 5.48
N ALA A 103 -4.13 1.96 5.15
CA ALA A 103 -2.84 1.32 4.92
C ALA A 103 -2.97 0.18 3.91
N ALA A 104 -1.86 -0.13 3.22
CA ALA A 104 -1.76 -1.30 2.35
C ALA A 104 -0.32 -1.82 2.32
N PHE A 105 -0.14 -3.13 2.40
CA PHE A 105 1.18 -3.77 2.45
C PHE A 105 1.09 -5.25 2.08
N ASP A 106 2.22 -5.85 1.73
CA ASP A 106 2.35 -7.29 1.60
C ASP A 106 2.75 -7.88 2.96
N LEU A 107 1.99 -8.86 3.43
CA LEU A 107 2.20 -9.52 4.71
C LEU A 107 2.60 -10.98 4.49
N LYS A 108 3.69 -11.40 5.11
CA LYS A 108 4.10 -12.79 5.18
C LYS A 108 4.44 -13.15 6.62
N ILE A 109 3.77 -14.18 7.15
CA ILE A 109 4.02 -14.75 8.47
C ILE A 109 3.97 -16.28 8.31
N GLU A 110 4.75 -17.01 9.07
CA GLU A 110 4.60 -18.47 9.12
C GLU A 110 3.43 -18.84 10.02
N ILE A 111 2.52 -19.68 9.50
CA ILE A 111 1.44 -20.27 10.32
C ILE A 111 2.09 -21.38 11.16
N PRO A 112 1.97 -21.32 12.50
CA PRO A 112 2.58 -22.32 13.37
C PRO A 112 2.11 -23.73 13.04
N ALA A 113 3.00 -24.71 13.17
CA ALA A 113 2.69 -26.11 12.90
C ALA A 113 1.47 -26.57 13.71
N GLY A 114 0.53 -27.20 13.03
CA GLY A 114 -0.74 -27.67 13.63
C GLY A 114 -1.84 -26.62 13.72
N GLN A 115 -1.60 -25.38 13.29
CA GLN A 115 -2.62 -24.34 13.15
C GLN A 115 -3.04 -24.20 11.69
N THR A 116 -4.28 -23.78 11.46
CA THR A 116 -4.83 -23.47 10.12
C THR A 116 -4.95 -21.97 9.87
N SER A 117 -4.76 -21.17 10.90
CA SER A 117 -4.84 -19.70 10.84
C SER A 117 -3.99 -19.07 11.93
N VAL A 118 -3.72 -17.77 11.77
CA VAL A 118 -3.04 -16.97 12.77
C VAL A 118 -3.76 -15.63 12.94
N SER A 119 -3.88 -15.16 14.17
CA SER A 119 -4.42 -13.83 14.50
C SER A 119 -3.29 -12.83 14.56
N VAL A 120 -3.42 -11.75 13.78
CA VAL A 120 -2.39 -10.71 13.61
C VAL A 120 -2.95 -9.37 14.06
N PRO A 121 -2.49 -8.81 15.17
CA PRO A 121 -2.79 -7.43 15.55
C PRO A 121 -2.00 -6.48 14.65
N ILE A 122 -2.70 -5.49 14.10
CA ILE A 122 -2.15 -4.48 13.21
C ILE A 122 -2.51 -3.10 13.76
N LYS A 123 -1.49 -2.31 14.07
CA LYS A 123 -1.66 -0.92 14.48
C LYS A 123 -1.81 -0.04 13.25
N VAL A 124 -2.82 0.85 13.26
CA VAL A 124 -3.13 1.81 12.18
C VAL A 124 -2.70 3.20 12.63
N ASN A 125 -1.71 3.79 11.98
CA ASN A 125 -1.05 5.00 12.46
C ASN A 125 -1.77 6.31 12.07
N ASN A 126 -2.59 6.29 11.01
CA ASN A 126 -3.26 7.47 10.45
C ASN A 126 -4.79 7.50 10.67
N ALA A 127 -5.27 6.74 11.65
CA ALA A 127 -6.66 6.72 12.08
C ALA A 127 -6.83 7.40 13.46
N LYS A 128 -8.03 7.42 13.99
CA LYS A 128 -8.36 8.00 15.28
C LYS A 128 -9.00 6.96 16.19
N VAL A 129 -8.87 7.15 17.51
CA VAL A 129 -9.62 6.35 18.48
C VAL A 129 -11.11 6.51 18.22
N GLY A 130 -11.81 5.37 18.16
CA GLY A 130 -13.23 5.30 17.84
C GLY A 130 -13.54 5.14 16.36
N ASP A 131 -12.59 5.31 15.45
CA ASP A 131 -12.79 4.94 14.04
C ASP A 131 -12.98 3.42 13.90
N TYR A 132 -13.73 3.01 12.89
CA TYR A 132 -13.94 1.60 12.57
C TYR A 132 -13.02 1.14 11.47
N ALA A 133 -12.18 0.16 11.75
CA ALA A 133 -11.24 -0.42 10.82
C ALA A 133 -11.74 -1.76 10.28
N VAL A 134 -11.49 -2.02 8.99
CA VAL A 134 -11.76 -3.29 8.32
C VAL A 134 -10.49 -3.74 7.62
N ILE A 135 -10.10 -4.98 7.85
CA ILE A 135 -8.93 -5.60 7.21
C ILE A 135 -9.42 -6.44 6.03
N LEU A 136 -8.95 -6.11 4.86
CA LEU A 136 -9.13 -6.88 3.63
C LEU A 136 -7.84 -7.61 3.28
N HIS A 137 -7.99 -8.85 2.85
CA HIS A 137 -6.91 -9.71 2.40
C HIS A 137 -7.17 -10.14 0.97
N ARG A 138 -6.16 -10.10 0.11
CA ARG A 138 -6.27 -10.57 -1.27
C ARG A 138 -5.79 -11.99 -1.37
N ARG A 139 -6.69 -12.90 -1.70
CA ARG A 139 -6.41 -14.33 -1.87
C ARG A 139 -5.56 -14.61 -3.13
N ALA A 140 -5.00 -15.81 -3.20
CA ALA A 140 -4.20 -16.25 -4.35
C ALA A 140 -4.98 -16.27 -5.68
N ASP A 141 -6.31 -16.42 -5.63
CA ASP A 141 -7.21 -16.33 -6.79
C ASP A 141 -7.52 -14.89 -7.22
N GLY A 142 -6.94 -13.90 -6.53
CA GLY A 142 -7.11 -12.48 -6.80
C GLY A 142 -8.36 -11.86 -6.15
N GLN A 143 -9.20 -12.66 -5.50
CA GLN A 143 -10.39 -12.15 -4.81
C GLN A 143 -10.02 -11.54 -3.45
N TRP A 144 -10.75 -10.49 -3.07
CA TRP A 144 -10.64 -9.88 -1.76
C TRP A 144 -11.62 -10.50 -0.78
N GLU A 145 -11.18 -10.67 0.46
CA GLU A 145 -12.01 -11.14 1.57
C GLU A 145 -11.78 -10.29 2.81
N LYS A 146 -12.79 -10.18 3.66
CA LYS A 146 -12.67 -9.53 4.96
C LYS A 146 -12.15 -10.53 5.98
N VAL A 147 -11.02 -10.23 6.62
CA VAL A 147 -10.34 -11.09 7.60
C VAL A 147 -10.34 -10.54 9.02
N GLY A 148 -10.80 -9.30 9.20
CA GLY A 148 -10.91 -8.69 10.51
C GLY A 148 -11.62 -7.34 10.43
N GLU A 149 -12.19 -6.92 11.54
CA GLU A 149 -12.81 -5.61 11.70
C GLU A 149 -12.98 -5.26 13.17
N GLY A 150 -13.05 -3.97 13.48
CA GLY A 150 -13.29 -3.50 14.85
C GLY A 150 -13.10 -2.01 15.00
N PHE A 151 -13.61 -1.48 16.13
CA PHE A 151 -13.33 -0.10 16.52
C PHE A 151 -11.91 0.02 17.06
N LEU A 152 -11.21 1.08 16.66
CA LEU A 152 -9.86 1.35 17.11
C LEU A 152 -9.91 1.91 18.54
N GLY A 153 -9.29 1.20 19.48
CA GLY A 153 -9.08 1.64 20.86
C GLY A 153 -7.90 2.62 20.99
N ALA A 154 -7.47 2.88 22.20
CA ALA A 154 -6.34 3.76 22.51
C ALA A 154 -5.00 3.25 21.93
N ASP A 155 -4.86 1.95 21.73
CA ASP A 155 -3.70 1.29 21.11
C ASP A 155 -3.70 1.37 19.58
N MET A 156 -4.82 1.83 18.98
CA MET A 156 -5.02 1.95 17.54
C MET A 156 -4.89 0.62 16.79
N THR A 157 -5.24 -0.50 17.42
CA THR A 157 -5.01 -1.84 16.90
C THR A 157 -6.33 -2.49 16.46
N VAL A 158 -6.28 -3.14 15.29
CA VAL A 158 -7.32 -4.05 14.79
C VAL A 158 -6.69 -5.40 14.51
N THR A 159 -7.41 -6.49 14.77
CA THR A 159 -6.91 -7.86 14.61
C THR A 159 -7.55 -8.54 13.41
N GLY A 160 -6.70 -9.09 12.54
CA GLY A 160 -7.12 -9.95 11.42
C GLY A 160 -6.78 -11.41 11.68
N THR A 161 -7.63 -12.33 11.20
CA THR A 161 -7.37 -13.77 11.24
C THR A 161 -7.07 -14.27 9.83
N PHE A 162 -5.84 -14.73 9.62
CA PHE A 162 -5.33 -15.09 8.30
C PHE A 162 -5.13 -16.60 8.18
N THR A 163 -5.58 -17.17 7.08
CA THR A 163 -5.35 -18.59 6.69
C THR A 163 -4.27 -18.70 5.61
N SER A 164 -3.91 -17.60 4.99
CA SER A 164 -2.83 -17.44 4.01
C SER A 164 -2.32 -16.01 4.06
N PHE A 165 -1.18 -15.74 3.43
CA PHE A 165 -0.54 -14.44 3.47
C PHE A 165 -0.35 -13.89 2.06
N SER A 166 -0.70 -12.61 1.90
CA SER A 166 -0.59 -11.87 0.64
C SER A 166 -0.93 -10.40 0.87
N PRO A 167 -1.22 -9.61 -0.17
CA PRO A 167 -1.60 -8.22 -0.01
C PRO A 167 -2.74 -8.01 0.99
N VAL A 168 -2.52 -7.07 1.90
CA VAL A 168 -3.48 -6.62 2.92
C VAL A 168 -3.80 -5.16 2.67
N ALA A 169 -5.08 -4.80 2.75
CA ALA A 169 -5.55 -3.43 2.74
C ALA A 169 -6.37 -3.15 4.01
N ILE A 170 -6.12 -2.04 4.67
CA ILE A 170 -6.87 -1.61 5.84
C ILE A 170 -7.71 -0.41 5.45
N MET A 171 -9.01 -0.57 5.59
CA MET A 171 -10.01 0.46 5.36
C MET A 171 -10.44 1.04 6.69
N VAL A 172 -10.63 2.36 6.76
CA VAL A 172 -11.10 3.06 7.95
C VAL A 172 -12.32 3.90 7.63
N VAL A 173 -13.28 3.86 8.53
CA VAL A 173 -14.53 4.66 8.49
C VAL A 173 -14.62 5.46 9.78
N ASP A 174 -14.95 6.75 9.68
CA ASP A 174 -15.22 7.57 10.87
C ASP A 174 -16.32 6.95 11.73
N ALA A 175 -16.19 7.04 13.05
CA ALA A 175 -17.15 6.47 14.02
C ALA A 175 -18.62 6.82 13.73
N ALA A 176 -18.89 8.07 13.33
CA ALA A 176 -20.24 8.53 12.99
C ALA A 176 -20.79 7.83 11.74
N GLN A 177 -19.96 7.62 10.72
CA GLN A 177 -20.32 6.92 9.48
C GLN A 177 -20.49 5.41 9.71
N ALA A 178 -19.66 4.82 10.56
CA ALA A 178 -19.79 3.42 10.95
C ALA A 178 -21.13 3.18 11.68
N SER A 179 -21.49 4.05 12.61
CA SER A 179 -22.76 4.00 13.33
C SER A 179 -23.96 4.17 12.39
N ALA A 180 -23.87 5.08 11.41
CA ALA A 180 -24.91 5.27 10.40
C ALA A 180 -25.06 4.03 9.47
N ALA A 181 -24.00 3.25 9.28
CA ALA A 181 -24.02 1.98 8.56
C ALA A 181 -24.51 0.78 9.41
N GLY A 182 -24.93 1.03 10.66
CA GLY A 182 -25.47 0.01 11.56
C GLY A 182 -24.42 -0.74 12.38
N VAL A 183 -23.16 -0.36 12.31
CA VAL A 183 -22.10 -0.90 13.18
C VAL A 183 -22.27 -0.32 14.56
N LYS A 184 -22.51 -1.18 15.56
CA LYS A 184 -22.68 -0.73 16.95
C LYS A 184 -21.31 -0.40 17.56
N ALA A 185 -21.12 0.85 17.93
CA ALA A 185 -19.96 1.26 18.72
C ALA A 185 -19.96 0.53 20.08
N PRO A 186 -18.79 0.17 20.63
CA PRO A 186 -18.68 -0.30 22.00
C PRO A 186 -19.23 0.77 22.95
N LYS A 187 -19.76 0.32 24.09
CA LYS A 187 -20.26 1.26 25.11
C LYS A 187 -19.10 2.09 25.63
N THR A 188 -19.37 3.37 25.89
CA THR A 188 -18.40 4.31 26.47
C THR A 188 -17.77 3.71 27.72
N GLY A 189 -16.45 3.45 27.69
CA GLY A 189 -15.71 2.85 28.81
C GLY A 189 -15.10 1.46 28.53
N GLU A 190 -15.27 0.90 27.33
CA GLU A 190 -14.70 -0.39 26.92
C GLU A 190 -13.40 -0.27 26.05
N PHE A 191 -12.73 0.90 26.10
CA PHE A 191 -11.45 1.15 25.41
C PHE A 191 -10.27 1.15 26.38
#